data_095ddae8626d03d07c8d7f5690fb58d3
#
_entry.id   095ddae8626d03d07c8d7f5690fb58d3
#
_cell.length_a   1.000
_cell.length_b   1.000
_cell.length_c   1.000
_cell.angle_alpha   90.00
_cell.angle_beta   90.00
_cell.angle_gamma   90.00
#
_symmetry.space_group_name_H-M   'P 1'
#
loop_
_entity.id
_entity.type
_entity.pdbx_description
1 polymer ?
#
loop_
_entity_poly.entity_id
_entity_poly.type
_entity_poly.pdbx_seq_one_letter_code
_entity_poly.pdbx_strand_id
1 'polypeptide(L)'
;MIAYLGPQGTFSHAAAMKFCPNEEQRAYATIYAAIRAVSAGEADAAIVPIENSIEGSVNTTLDTLVQETELFITREHLLKIRQNLISQPGVRKEDITEVISHPQAIGQCAKLLNHEFPNAVISFSDSTAKAAEAVLASSGTTAMIGSLECAARHGLSVLIPNCGDDPENTTRFIRIEQQQFSGQTESLKTSVAFTLPNTEGTLYHALFFLAEHHVNMLKIESRPEKKHFGEYIFFVEMDGSRQDFSLRAAMKSLQDYATFFRFFGTYPKEL
;
A
#
# COMPACT_ATOMS: atom_id res chain seq x y z
N MET A 1 -6.38 14.52 12.23
CA MET A 1 -6.24 14.63 10.74
C MET A 1 -5.44 13.46 10.20
N ILE A 2 -5.88 12.86 9.11
CA ILE A 2 -5.26 11.69 8.47
C ILE A 2 -4.51 12.12 7.21
N ALA A 3 -3.21 11.82 7.16
CA ALA A 3 -2.39 11.99 5.97
C ALA A 3 -2.55 10.78 5.01
N TYR A 4 -2.57 11.02 3.71
CA TYR A 4 -2.59 9.95 2.72
C TYR A 4 -1.87 10.35 1.42
N LEU A 5 -1.50 9.37 0.58
CA LEU A 5 -0.93 9.62 -0.74
C LEU A 5 -2.01 10.20 -1.67
N GLY A 6 -1.86 11.48 -2.05
CA GLY A 6 -2.73 12.14 -3.02
C GLY A 6 -2.48 11.73 -4.48
N PRO A 7 -3.22 12.36 -5.39
CA PRO A 7 -4.28 13.31 -5.15
C PRO A 7 -5.58 12.67 -4.65
N GLN A 8 -6.60 13.51 -4.39
CA GLN A 8 -7.96 13.03 -4.13
C GLN A 8 -8.51 12.27 -5.35
N GLY A 9 -9.33 11.22 -5.11
CA GLY A 9 -9.85 10.32 -6.15
C GLY A 9 -8.98 9.10 -6.43
N THR A 10 -7.81 8.97 -5.77
CA THR A 10 -6.96 7.77 -5.84
C THR A 10 -7.48 6.66 -4.91
N PHE A 11 -6.98 5.43 -5.08
CA PHE A 11 -7.26 4.33 -4.15
C PHE A 11 -6.75 4.61 -2.73
N SER A 12 -5.67 5.39 -2.57
CA SER A 12 -5.22 5.83 -1.25
C SER A 12 -6.21 6.79 -0.60
N HIS A 13 -6.84 7.68 -1.37
CA HIS A 13 -7.95 8.50 -0.88
C HIS A 13 -9.16 7.64 -0.50
N ALA A 14 -9.55 6.69 -1.36
CA ALA A 14 -10.63 5.75 -1.07
C ALA A 14 -10.37 4.95 0.22
N ALA A 15 -9.14 4.49 0.44
CA ALA A 15 -8.74 3.83 1.68
C ALA A 15 -8.87 4.77 2.89
N ALA A 16 -8.37 6.00 2.81
CA ALA A 16 -8.49 6.97 3.90
C ALA A 16 -9.95 7.27 4.24
N MET A 17 -10.80 7.50 3.23
CA MET A 17 -12.25 7.71 3.41
C MET A 17 -12.95 6.51 4.04
N LYS A 18 -12.63 5.29 3.58
CA LYS A 18 -13.29 4.07 4.04
C LYS A 18 -12.90 3.73 5.47
N PHE A 19 -11.61 3.85 5.81
CA PHE A 19 -11.08 3.38 7.08
C PHE A 19 -11.07 4.45 8.17
N CYS A 20 -11.14 5.73 7.78
CA CYS A 20 -11.17 6.88 8.69
C CYS A 20 -12.29 7.89 8.31
N PRO A 21 -13.57 7.47 8.21
CA PRO A 21 -14.63 8.30 7.60
C PRO A 21 -14.96 9.57 8.39
N ASN A 22 -14.66 9.61 9.68
CA ASN A 22 -14.99 10.72 10.58
C ASN A 22 -13.80 11.62 10.89
N GLU A 23 -12.64 11.36 10.28
CA GLU A 23 -11.43 12.12 10.52
C GLU A 23 -11.16 13.07 9.33
N GLU A 24 -10.69 14.27 9.61
CA GLU A 24 -10.22 15.18 8.56
C GLU A 24 -9.06 14.53 7.79
N GLN A 25 -9.05 14.67 6.47
CA GLN A 25 -8.11 14.01 5.58
C GLN A 25 -7.32 15.00 4.75
N ARG A 26 -6.01 14.79 4.64
CA ARG A 26 -5.11 15.63 3.88
C ARG A 26 -4.23 14.81 2.92
N ALA A 27 -4.27 15.22 1.65
CA ALA A 27 -3.46 14.63 0.60
C ALA A 27 -2.01 15.17 0.66
N TYR A 28 -1.05 14.26 0.50
CA TYR A 28 0.37 14.58 0.36
C TYR A 28 0.88 14.08 -0.99
N ALA A 29 1.91 14.75 -1.53
CA ALA A 29 2.42 14.45 -2.87
C ALA A 29 3.13 13.09 -2.96
N THR A 30 3.66 12.57 -1.85
CA THR A 30 4.39 11.30 -1.79
C THR A 30 4.04 10.53 -0.51
N ILE A 31 4.21 9.20 -0.53
CA ILE A 31 4.10 8.34 0.65
C ILE A 31 5.05 8.82 1.75
N TYR A 32 6.29 9.16 1.38
CA TYR A 32 7.28 9.70 2.31
C TYR A 32 6.76 10.96 3.02
N ALA A 33 6.21 11.92 2.27
CA ALA A 33 5.67 13.14 2.87
C ALA A 33 4.47 12.87 3.79
N ALA A 34 3.58 11.93 3.44
CA ALA A 34 2.46 11.54 4.28
C ALA A 34 2.91 10.92 5.62
N ILE A 35 3.90 10.02 5.59
CA ILE A 35 4.47 9.42 6.81
C ILE A 35 5.21 10.48 7.63
N ARG A 36 6.01 11.34 7.00
CA ARG A 36 6.75 12.42 7.68
C ARG A 36 5.84 13.41 8.38
N ALA A 37 4.66 13.68 7.84
CA ALA A 37 3.69 14.56 8.51
C ALA A 37 3.26 14.02 9.88
N VAL A 38 3.23 12.68 10.07
CA VAL A 38 2.96 12.07 11.37
C VAL A 38 4.15 12.25 12.31
N SER A 39 5.38 12.00 11.85
CA SER A 39 6.60 12.24 12.64
C SER A 39 6.71 13.71 13.11
N ALA A 40 6.33 14.64 12.23
CA ALA A 40 6.38 16.07 12.53
C ALA A 40 5.23 16.57 13.43
N GLY A 41 4.23 15.72 13.73
CA GLY A 41 3.03 16.10 14.49
C GLY A 41 2.04 16.96 13.70
N GLU A 42 2.20 17.03 12.37
CA GLU A 42 1.27 17.71 11.45
C GLU A 42 0.03 16.88 11.14
N ALA A 43 0.10 15.57 11.32
CA ALA A 43 -0.99 14.62 11.19
C ALA A 43 -1.00 13.66 12.38
N ASP A 44 -2.20 13.23 12.80
CA ASP A 44 -2.35 12.26 13.89
C ASP A 44 -2.00 10.84 13.42
N ALA A 45 -2.31 10.54 12.17
CA ALA A 45 -2.00 9.25 11.54
C ALA A 45 -1.80 9.41 10.03
N ALA A 46 -1.17 8.39 9.42
CA ALA A 46 -1.11 8.24 7.97
C ALA A 46 -1.75 6.91 7.52
N ILE A 47 -2.51 6.94 6.42
CA ILE A 47 -2.98 5.76 5.71
C ILE A 47 -2.16 5.64 4.42
N VAL A 48 -1.33 4.63 4.32
CA VAL A 48 -0.44 4.40 3.17
C VAL A 48 -0.45 2.93 2.73
N PRO A 49 -0.29 2.64 1.43
CA PRO A 49 -0.19 1.27 0.96
C PRO A 49 1.14 0.66 1.39
N ILE A 50 1.12 -0.62 1.81
CA ILE A 50 2.33 -1.38 2.14
C ILE A 50 2.58 -2.53 1.17
N GLU A 51 1.50 -3.06 0.57
CA GLU A 51 1.57 -4.21 -0.34
C GLU A 51 0.36 -4.24 -1.28
N ASN A 52 0.58 -4.68 -2.51
CA ASN A 52 -0.49 -4.98 -3.46
C ASN A 52 -0.34 -6.44 -3.92
N SER A 53 -1.45 -7.15 -4.09
CA SER A 53 -1.45 -8.59 -4.44
C SER A 53 -0.81 -8.90 -5.80
N ILE A 54 -0.73 -7.91 -6.71
CA ILE A 54 -0.16 -8.06 -8.06
C ILE A 54 1.28 -7.54 -8.10
N GLU A 55 1.51 -6.33 -7.57
CA GLU A 55 2.78 -5.60 -7.67
C GLU A 55 3.77 -5.95 -6.55
N GLY A 56 3.28 -6.59 -5.48
CA GLY A 56 4.08 -6.87 -4.29
C GLY A 56 4.22 -5.66 -3.36
N SER A 57 5.33 -5.59 -2.66
CA SER A 57 5.54 -4.63 -1.59
C SER A 57 5.78 -3.19 -2.09
N VAL A 58 5.21 -2.24 -1.37
CA VAL A 58 5.42 -0.81 -1.62
C VAL A 58 6.71 -0.34 -0.96
N ASN A 59 7.77 -0.37 -1.74
CA ASN A 59 9.14 -0.14 -1.29
C ASN A 59 9.33 1.17 -0.54
N THR A 60 8.70 2.26 -1.01
CA THR A 60 8.79 3.57 -0.36
C THR A 60 8.24 3.54 1.06
N THR A 61 7.14 2.81 1.31
CA THR A 61 6.57 2.67 2.65
C THR A 61 7.51 1.94 3.58
N LEU A 62 8.06 0.80 3.15
CA LEU A 62 9.00 0.01 3.95
C LEU A 62 10.28 0.78 4.29
N ASP A 63 10.87 1.43 3.29
CA ASP A 63 12.10 2.22 3.48
C ASP A 63 11.86 3.40 4.44
N THR A 64 10.72 4.08 4.31
CA THR A 64 10.39 5.21 5.20
C THR A 64 10.17 4.75 6.64
N LEU A 65 9.47 3.63 6.87
CA LEU A 65 9.26 3.07 8.21
C LEU A 65 10.57 2.71 8.92
N VAL A 66 11.58 2.24 8.19
CA VAL A 66 12.90 1.96 8.77
C VAL A 66 13.59 3.25 9.22
N GLN A 67 13.42 4.34 8.49
CA GLN A 67 14.05 5.63 8.78
C GLN A 67 13.34 6.39 9.91
N GLU A 68 12.02 6.28 10.01
CA GLU A 68 11.18 6.99 10.97
C GLU A 68 11.00 6.17 12.26
N THR A 69 11.92 6.35 13.21
CA THR A 69 12.04 5.49 14.40
C THR A 69 10.93 5.64 15.44
N GLU A 70 10.20 6.75 15.43
CA GLU A 70 9.15 7.09 16.40
C GLU A 70 7.73 6.68 15.94
N LEU A 71 7.61 5.97 14.81
CA LEU A 71 6.32 5.62 14.24
C LEU A 71 6.01 4.13 14.34
N PHE A 72 4.73 3.80 14.54
CA PHE A 72 4.25 2.43 14.69
C PHE A 72 3.08 2.16 13.73
N ILE A 73 3.00 0.94 13.25
CA ILE A 73 1.80 0.42 12.58
C ILE A 73 0.80 0.08 13.68
N THR A 74 -0.40 0.64 13.60
CA THR A 74 -1.47 0.44 14.58
C THR A 74 -2.66 -0.33 14.02
N ARG A 75 -2.81 -0.37 12.69
CA ARG A 75 -3.84 -1.16 11.98
C ARG A 75 -3.37 -1.49 10.59
N GLU A 76 -3.96 -2.55 10.03
CA GLU A 76 -3.94 -2.81 8.60
C GLU A 76 -5.36 -2.86 8.05
N HIS A 77 -5.47 -2.62 6.74
CA HIS A 77 -6.74 -2.61 6.04
C HIS A 77 -6.58 -3.16 4.64
N LEU A 78 -7.50 -4.02 4.22
CA LEU A 78 -7.55 -4.58 2.89
C LEU A 78 -8.57 -3.82 2.02
N LEU A 79 -8.12 -3.29 0.90
CA LEU A 79 -8.97 -2.63 -0.07
C LEU A 79 -8.92 -3.37 -1.41
N LYS A 80 -10.05 -3.90 -1.86
CA LYS A 80 -10.16 -4.44 -3.22
C LYS A 80 -10.06 -3.31 -4.24
N ILE A 81 -9.15 -3.46 -5.19
CA ILE A 81 -8.87 -2.48 -6.23
C ILE A 81 -9.75 -2.81 -7.43
N ARG A 82 -10.71 -1.92 -7.71
CA ARG A 82 -11.62 -2.07 -8.85
C ARG A 82 -11.31 -0.99 -9.87
N GLN A 83 -10.66 -1.38 -10.96
CA GLN A 83 -10.45 -0.50 -12.10
C GLN A 83 -11.73 -0.40 -12.92
N ASN A 84 -12.05 0.79 -13.39
CA ASN A 84 -13.21 1.04 -14.22
C ASN A 84 -12.79 1.86 -15.43
N LEU A 85 -13.39 1.60 -16.59
CA LEU A 85 -13.27 2.48 -17.74
C LEU A 85 -14.31 3.59 -17.60
N ILE A 86 -13.84 4.82 -17.61
CA ILE A 86 -14.60 6.02 -17.25
C ILE A 86 -14.52 7.01 -18.42
N SER A 87 -15.63 7.64 -18.76
CA SER A 87 -15.74 8.63 -19.83
C SER A 87 -16.65 9.79 -19.44
N GLN A 88 -16.81 10.75 -20.33
CA GLN A 88 -17.85 11.77 -20.17
C GLN A 88 -19.25 11.12 -20.21
N PRO A 89 -20.26 11.73 -19.53
CA PRO A 89 -21.64 11.24 -19.58
C PRO A 89 -22.18 11.19 -21.02
N GLY A 90 -22.87 10.10 -21.37
CA GLY A 90 -23.50 9.93 -22.67
C GLY A 90 -22.57 9.44 -23.79
N VAL A 91 -21.28 9.31 -23.54
CA VAL A 91 -20.32 8.73 -24.50
C VAL A 91 -20.54 7.22 -24.61
N ARG A 92 -20.51 6.70 -25.85
CA ARG A 92 -20.64 5.28 -26.12
C ARG A 92 -19.25 4.65 -26.25
N LYS A 93 -19.18 3.36 -26.04
CA LYS A 93 -17.95 2.57 -26.16
C LYS A 93 -17.30 2.70 -27.53
N GLU A 94 -18.10 2.70 -28.58
CA GLU A 94 -17.68 2.78 -29.97
C GLU A 94 -17.05 4.13 -30.35
N ASP A 95 -17.32 5.18 -29.56
CA ASP A 95 -16.82 6.52 -29.79
C ASP A 95 -15.40 6.72 -29.19
N ILE A 96 -14.91 5.75 -28.39
CA ILE A 96 -13.60 5.85 -27.72
C ILE A 96 -12.47 5.51 -28.71
N THR A 97 -11.60 6.48 -28.92
CA THR A 97 -10.38 6.35 -29.74
C THR A 97 -9.09 6.48 -28.93
N GLU A 98 -9.20 6.89 -27.68
CA GLU A 98 -8.04 7.03 -26.78
C GLU A 98 -8.40 6.55 -25.37
N VAL A 99 -7.46 5.83 -24.71
CA VAL A 99 -7.56 5.50 -23.29
C VAL A 99 -6.32 6.01 -22.57
N ILE A 100 -6.53 6.85 -21.55
CA ILE A 100 -5.48 7.49 -20.75
C ILE A 100 -5.53 7.05 -19.30
N SER A 101 -4.39 6.66 -18.70
CA SER A 101 -4.28 6.44 -17.25
C SER A 101 -2.81 6.32 -16.82
N HIS A 102 -2.61 6.08 -15.52
CA HIS A 102 -1.30 5.68 -15.00
C HIS A 102 -0.85 4.35 -15.64
N PRO A 103 0.43 4.17 -15.98
CA PRO A 103 0.93 2.94 -16.63
C PRO A 103 0.49 1.66 -15.92
N GLN A 104 0.51 1.63 -14.59
CA GLN A 104 0.08 0.50 -13.80
C GLN A 104 -1.40 0.14 -14.02
N ALA A 105 -2.30 1.14 -14.06
CA ALA A 105 -3.73 0.90 -14.29
C ALA A 105 -4.00 0.39 -15.72
N ILE A 106 -3.27 0.92 -16.70
CA ILE A 106 -3.28 0.40 -18.08
C ILE A 106 -2.86 -1.08 -18.11
N GLY A 107 -1.74 -1.43 -17.46
CA GLY A 107 -1.25 -2.81 -17.39
C GLY A 107 -2.23 -3.77 -16.72
N GLN A 108 -2.95 -3.30 -15.68
CA GLN A 108 -3.96 -4.09 -14.97
C GLN A 108 -5.28 -4.28 -15.73
N CYS A 109 -5.46 -3.62 -16.89
CA CYS A 109 -6.64 -3.73 -17.74
C CYS A 109 -6.27 -4.15 -19.17
N ALA A 110 -5.12 -4.78 -19.37
CA ALA A 110 -4.58 -5.10 -20.68
C ALA A 110 -5.49 -6.02 -21.51
N LYS A 111 -6.16 -7.00 -20.88
CA LYS A 111 -7.08 -7.90 -21.59
C LYS A 111 -8.26 -7.12 -22.18
N LEU A 112 -8.89 -6.26 -21.38
CA LEU A 112 -9.99 -5.42 -21.87
C LEU A 112 -9.53 -4.54 -23.02
N LEU A 113 -8.41 -3.82 -22.84
CA LEU A 113 -7.91 -2.88 -23.86
C LEU A 113 -7.60 -3.57 -25.17
N ASN A 114 -6.93 -4.71 -25.16
CA ASN A 114 -6.61 -5.47 -26.36
C ASN A 114 -7.84 -6.05 -27.05
N HIS A 115 -8.86 -6.47 -26.31
CA HIS A 115 -10.05 -7.10 -26.87
C HIS A 115 -11.09 -6.09 -27.36
N GLU A 116 -11.37 -5.08 -26.53
CA GLU A 116 -12.49 -4.17 -26.76
C GLU A 116 -12.06 -2.86 -27.45
N PHE A 117 -10.78 -2.48 -27.33
CA PHE A 117 -10.22 -1.21 -27.83
C PHE A 117 -8.91 -1.42 -28.60
N PRO A 118 -8.81 -2.40 -29.54
CA PRO A 118 -7.55 -2.76 -30.20
C PRO A 118 -6.95 -1.61 -31.04
N ASN A 119 -7.76 -0.64 -31.44
CA ASN A 119 -7.36 0.50 -32.25
C ASN A 119 -7.26 1.81 -31.46
N ALA A 120 -7.55 1.80 -30.16
CA ALA A 120 -7.45 3.01 -29.35
C ALA A 120 -5.98 3.35 -29.06
N VAL A 121 -5.68 4.62 -29.07
CA VAL A 121 -4.39 5.13 -28.62
C VAL A 121 -4.30 4.99 -27.09
N ILE A 122 -3.21 4.41 -26.60
CA ILE A 122 -2.95 4.32 -25.17
C ILE A 122 -2.01 5.46 -24.76
N SER A 123 -2.50 6.33 -23.90
CA SER A 123 -1.77 7.49 -23.39
C SER A 123 -1.51 7.33 -21.88
N PHE A 124 -0.41 7.90 -21.40
CA PHE A 124 -0.02 7.80 -19.99
C PHE A 124 -0.17 9.13 -19.27
N SER A 125 -0.61 9.04 -18.03
CA SER A 125 -0.76 10.17 -17.13
C SER A 125 -0.05 9.91 -15.80
N ASP A 126 0.52 10.95 -15.20
CA ASP A 126 1.20 10.85 -13.90
C ASP A 126 0.23 10.62 -12.73
N SER A 127 -1.06 10.89 -12.93
CA SER A 127 -2.09 10.71 -11.90
C SER A 127 -3.49 10.53 -12.48
N THR A 128 -4.35 9.87 -11.70
CA THR A 128 -5.77 9.71 -12.02
C THR A 128 -6.50 11.05 -12.20
N ALA A 129 -6.12 12.08 -11.44
CA ALA A 129 -6.71 13.42 -11.57
C ALA A 129 -6.39 14.07 -12.93
N LYS A 130 -5.12 14.02 -13.36
CA LYS A 130 -4.73 14.51 -14.70
C LYS A 130 -5.40 13.74 -15.83
N ALA A 131 -5.58 12.42 -15.67
CA ALA A 131 -6.31 11.61 -16.63
C ALA A 131 -7.79 12.06 -16.71
N ALA A 132 -8.44 12.36 -15.58
CA ALA A 132 -9.81 12.88 -15.56
C ALA A 132 -9.93 14.25 -16.23
N GLU A 133 -8.96 15.16 -16.02
CA GLU A 133 -8.91 16.45 -16.71
C GLU A 133 -8.78 16.29 -18.23
N ALA A 134 -7.95 15.33 -18.69
CA ALA A 134 -7.82 15.04 -20.12
C ALA A 134 -9.13 14.53 -20.71
N VAL A 135 -9.85 13.62 -20.03
CA VAL A 135 -11.18 13.15 -20.44
C VAL A 135 -12.16 14.30 -20.55
N LEU A 136 -12.19 15.20 -19.54
CA LEU A 136 -13.09 16.36 -19.56
C LEU A 136 -12.78 17.35 -20.69
N ALA A 137 -11.51 17.50 -21.05
CA ALA A 137 -11.07 18.40 -22.12
C ALA A 137 -11.28 17.79 -23.53
N SER A 138 -11.52 16.48 -23.65
CA SER A 138 -11.74 15.80 -24.92
C SER A 138 -13.15 16.09 -25.49
N SER A 139 -13.32 15.79 -26.78
CA SER A 139 -14.63 15.86 -27.45
C SER A 139 -15.52 14.62 -27.23
N GLY A 140 -15.27 13.84 -26.18
CA GLY A 140 -16.00 12.60 -25.91
C GLY A 140 -15.38 11.36 -26.54
N THR A 141 -14.15 11.45 -27.03
CA THR A 141 -13.45 10.33 -27.66
C THR A 141 -12.37 9.70 -26.77
N THR A 142 -12.13 10.27 -25.59
CA THR A 142 -11.14 9.80 -24.62
C THR A 142 -11.83 9.19 -23.41
N ALA A 143 -11.38 8.01 -22.99
CA ALA A 143 -11.74 7.38 -21.72
C ALA A 143 -10.52 7.27 -20.81
N MET A 144 -10.75 7.07 -19.51
CA MET A 144 -9.68 6.80 -18.54
C MET A 144 -9.94 5.52 -17.77
N ILE A 145 -8.88 4.92 -17.22
CA ILE A 145 -9.01 3.86 -16.21
C ILE A 145 -8.83 4.47 -14.84
N GLY A 146 -9.75 4.17 -13.91
CA GLY A 146 -9.68 4.73 -12.56
C GLY A 146 -10.70 4.17 -11.58
N SER A 147 -10.76 4.78 -10.39
CA SER A 147 -11.69 4.42 -9.32
C SER A 147 -13.07 5.05 -9.51
N LEU A 148 -14.08 4.50 -8.83
CA LEU A 148 -15.43 5.07 -8.79
C LEU A 148 -15.43 6.47 -8.14
N GLU A 149 -14.58 6.66 -7.12
CA GLU A 149 -14.42 7.94 -6.42
C GLU A 149 -13.88 9.02 -7.36
N CYS A 150 -12.96 8.65 -8.27
CA CYS A 150 -12.49 9.57 -9.30
C CYS A 150 -13.62 9.96 -10.26
N ALA A 151 -14.40 9.00 -10.75
CA ALA A 151 -15.54 9.28 -11.63
C ALA A 151 -16.55 10.23 -10.97
N ALA A 152 -16.98 9.90 -9.74
CA ALA A 152 -17.95 10.69 -9.00
C ALA A 152 -17.46 12.14 -8.75
N ARG A 153 -16.19 12.30 -8.38
CA ARG A 153 -15.58 13.59 -8.09
C ARG A 153 -15.55 14.52 -9.31
N HIS A 154 -15.28 13.97 -10.49
CA HIS A 154 -15.15 14.76 -11.71
C HIS A 154 -16.43 14.80 -12.56
N GLY A 155 -17.56 14.27 -12.05
CA GLY A 155 -18.82 14.20 -12.80
C GLY A 155 -18.74 13.34 -14.06
N LEU A 156 -17.83 12.37 -14.07
CA LEU A 156 -17.66 11.41 -15.16
C LEU A 156 -18.55 10.17 -14.94
N SER A 157 -18.79 9.43 -16.00
CA SER A 157 -19.61 8.22 -15.99
C SER A 157 -18.77 6.97 -16.18
N VAL A 158 -19.12 5.91 -15.47
CA VAL A 158 -18.52 4.58 -15.65
C VAL A 158 -19.08 3.97 -16.93
N LEU A 159 -18.21 3.74 -17.91
CA LEU A 159 -18.54 3.11 -19.17
C LEU A 159 -18.49 1.58 -19.07
N ILE A 160 -17.43 1.04 -18.45
CA ILE A 160 -17.26 -0.38 -18.17
C ILE A 160 -16.79 -0.53 -16.72
N PRO A 161 -17.60 -1.12 -15.84
CA PRO A 161 -17.20 -1.35 -14.44
C PRO A 161 -16.29 -2.58 -14.32
N ASN A 162 -15.44 -2.58 -13.28
CA ASN A 162 -14.62 -3.73 -12.88
C ASN A 162 -13.80 -4.32 -14.05
N CYS A 163 -13.14 -3.47 -14.80
CA CYS A 163 -12.41 -3.83 -16.02
C CYS A 163 -10.98 -4.33 -15.78
N GLY A 164 -10.55 -4.49 -14.53
CA GLY A 164 -9.25 -5.04 -14.19
C GLY A 164 -9.14 -6.53 -14.54
N ASP A 165 -7.98 -6.95 -15.02
CA ASP A 165 -7.67 -8.32 -15.45
C ASP A 165 -7.74 -9.35 -14.31
N ASP A 166 -7.47 -8.91 -13.07
CA ASP A 166 -7.55 -9.71 -11.86
C ASP A 166 -8.66 -9.16 -10.94
N PRO A 167 -9.77 -9.90 -10.76
CA PRO A 167 -10.86 -9.48 -9.88
C PRO A 167 -10.50 -9.55 -8.39
N GLU A 168 -9.42 -10.24 -8.00
CA GLU A 168 -8.97 -10.35 -6.61
C GLU A 168 -7.89 -9.33 -6.25
N ASN A 169 -7.54 -8.42 -7.19
CA ASN A 169 -6.58 -7.35 -6.93
C ASN A 169 -6.92 -6.60 -5.64
N THR A 170 -6.02 -6.68 -4.67
CA THR A 170 -6.21 -6.13 -3.33
C THR A 170 -4.94 -5.38 -2.91
N THR A 171 -5.12 -4.20 -2.36
CA THR A 171 -4.03 -3.44 -1.73
C THR A 171 -4.21 -3.46 -0.23
N ARG A 172 -3.15 -3.82 0.47
CA ARG A 172 -3.05 -3.72 1.92
C ARG A 172 -2.51 -2.33 2.28
N PHE A 173 -3.32 -1.59 3.02
CA PHE A 173 -2.98 -0.30 3.61
C PHE A 173 -2.65 -0.48 5.09
N ILE A 174 -1.80 0.38 5.61
CA ILE A 174 -1.50 0.44 7.04
C ILE A 174 -1.81 1.83 7.57
N ARG A 175 -2.26 1.87 8.83
CA ARG A 175 -2.35 3.08 9.64
C ARG A 175 -1.09 3.21 10.48
N ILE A 176 -0.43 4.34 10.36
CA ILE A 176 0.83 4.65 11.04
C ILE A 176 0.57 5.80 12.01
N GLU A 177 1.02 5.66 13.26
CA GLU A 177 0.85 6.63 14.34
C GLU A 177 2.12 6.74 15.19
N GLN A 178 2.25 7.79 15.98
CA GLN A 178 3.34 7.92 16.96
C GLN A 178 3.14 7.00 18.19
N GLN A 179 1.91 6.65 18.50
CA GLN A 179 1.57 5.77 19.60
C GLN A 179 1.35 4.33 19.13
N GLN A 180 1.78 3.38 19.94
CA GLN A 180 1.51 1.97 19.66
C GLN A 180 0.03 1.65 19.88
N PHE A 181 -0.48 0.66 19.15
CA PHE A 181 -1.79 0.09 19.43
C PHE A 181 -1.86 -0.46 20.85
N SER A 182 -2.87 -0.07 21.62
CA SER A 182 -3.08 -0.48 23.01
C SER A 182 -4.39 -1.22 23.24
N GLY A 183 -5.17 -1.49 22.18
CA GLY A 183 -6.42 -2.24 22.26
C GLY A 183 -6.22 -3.73 22.51
N GLN A 184 -7.29 -4.42 22.89
CA GLN A 184 -7.34 -5.88 23.02
C GLN A 184 -8.14 -6.47 21.86
N THR A 185 -7.60 -7.52 21.24
CA THR A 185 -8.25 -8.30 20.19
C THR A 185 -7.64 -9.70 20.16
N GLU A 186 -8.40 -10.68 19.70
CA GLU A 186 -7.98 -12.08 19.67
C GLU A 186 -6.95 -12.36 18.54
N SER A 187 -6.96 -11.56 17.47
CA SER A 187 -6.09 -11.77 16.32
C SER A 187 -5.16 -10.58 16.14
N LEU A 188 -3.91 -10.75 16.57
CA LEU A 188 -2.84 -9.77 16.48
C LEU A 188 -1.72 -10.28 15.57
N LYS A 189 -1.04 -9.36 14.91
CA LYS A 189 0.26 -9.59 14.28
C LYS A 189 1.29 -8.57 14.77
N THR A 190 2.54 -8.97 14.71
CA THR A 190 3.69 -8.14 15.04
C THR A 190 4.61 -8.01 13.84
N SER A 191 5.01 -6.77 13.52
CA SER A 191 5.93 -6.49 12.42
C SER A 191 7.24 -5.92 12.92
N VAL A 192 8.33 -6.42 12.35
CA VAL A 192 9.70 -6.00 12.65
C VAL A 192 10.52 -5.85 11.38
N ALA A 193 11.62 -5.10 11.46
CA ALA A 193 12.70 -5.17 10.50
C ALA A 193 14.05 -5.37 11.22
N PHE A 194 14.96 -6.08 10.58
CA PHE A 194 16.29 -6.29 11.11
C PHE A 194 17.32 -6.46 9.99
N THR A 195 18.58 -6.22 10.31
CA THR A 195 19.73 -6.58 9.48
C THR A 195 20.58 -7.63 10.19
N LEU A 196 21.29 -8.44 9.42
CA LEU A 196 22.14 -9.52 9.93
C LEU A 196 23.57 -9.35 9.43
N PRO A 197 24.57 -9.88 10.14
CA PRO A 197 25.92 -9.99 9.60
C PRO A 197 25.88 -10.74 8.26
N ASN A 198 26.61 -10.26 7.27
CA ASN A 198 26.68 -10.92 5.96
C ASN A 198 27.66 -12.10 6.01
N THR A 199 27.27 -13.18 6.70
CA THR A 199 28.02 -14.42 6.83
C THR A 199 27.10 -15.62 6.63
N GLU A 200 27.70 -16.78 6.39
CA GLU A 200 26.97 -18.03 6.14
C GLU A 200 26.08 -18.41 7.33
N GLY A 201 24.83 -18.81 7.03
CA GLY A 201 23.88 -19.33 8.01
C GLY A 201 23.18 -18.28 8.86
N THR A 202 23.48 -16.97 8.75
CA THR A 202 22.90 -15.93 9.64
C THR A 202 21.38 -15.85 9.52
N LEU A 203 20.81 -15.93 8.31
CA LEU A 203 19.37 -15.93 8.14
C LEU A 203 18.73 -17.20 8.72
N TYR A 204 19.38 -18.36 8.57
CA TYR A 204 18.92 -19.59 9.20
C TYR A 204 18.82 -19.45 10.72
N HIS A 205 19.85 -18.91 11.37
CA HIS A 205 19.83 -18.69 12.82
C HIS A 205 18.74 -17.70 13.25
N ALA A 206 18.54 -16.61 12.49
CA ALA A 206 17.45 -15.68 12.76
C ALA A 206 16.07 -16.35 12.69
N LEU A 207 15.83 -17.20 11.68
CA LEU A 207 14.58 -17.96 11.53
C LEU A 207 14.46 -19.07 12.58
N PHE A 208 15.57 -19.66 13.01
CA PHE A 208 15.59 -20.67 14.07
C PHE A 208 15.01 -20.13 15.39
N PHE A 209 15.29 -18.88 15.76
CA PHE A 209 14.71 -18.28 16.98
C PHE A 209 13.18 -18.24 16.93
N LEU A 210 12.59 -17.99 15.75
CA LEU A 210 11.13 -18.05 15.59
C LEU A 210 10.61 -19.48 15.73
N ALA A 211 11.25 -20.43 15.06
CA ALA A 211 10.86 -21.83 15.10
C ALA A 211 10.99 -22.46 16.49
N GLU A 212 12.09 -22.17 17.21
CA GLU A 212 12.35 -22.66 18.58
C GLU A 212 11.27 -22.22 19.57
N HIS A 213 10.77 -20.99 19.40
CA HIS A 213 9.70 -20.43 20.22
C HIS A 213 8.29 -20.66 19.65
N HIS A 214 8.13 -21.50 18.62
CA HIS A 214 6.85 -21.81 17.97
C HIS A 214 6.09 -20.58 17.47
N VAL A 215 6.81 -19.57 16.99
CA VAL A 215 6.24 -18.35 16.41
C VAL A 215 5.99 -18.58 14.92
N ASN A 216 4.74 -18.43 14.48
CA ASN A 216 4.39 -18.52 13.07
C ASN A 216 4.77 -17.21 12.34
N MET A 217 5.57 -17.35 11.29
CA MET A 217 5.95 -16.23 10.42
C MET A 217 4.93 -16.10 9.27
N LEU A 218 4.30 -14.94 9.15
CA LEU A 218 3.29 -14.64 8.12
C LEU A 218 3.92 -14.11 6.83
N LYS A 219 5.01 -13.34 6.96
CA LYS A 219 5.71 -12.73 5.82
C LYS A 219 7.18 -12.59 6.14
N ILE A 220 8.01 -12.79 5.14
CA ILE A 220 9.41 -12.38 5.12
C ILE A 220 9.73 -11.74 3.77
N GLU A 221 10.39 -10.61 3.80
CA GLU A 221 10.88 -9.90 2.62
C GLU A 221 12.26 -9.35 2.90
N SER A 222 13.18 -9.52 1.96
CA SER A 222 14.52 -8.94 2.04
C SER A 222 14.69 -7.81 1.04
N ARG A 223 15.35 -6.74 1.48
CA ARG A 223 15.66 -5.58 0.64
C ARG A 223 17.11 -5.13 0.84
N PRO A 224 17.79 -4.68 -0.23
CA PRO A 224 19.11 -4.08 -0.07
C PRO A 224 19.09 -2.91 0.93
N GLU A 225 20.02 -2.91 1.86
CA GLU A 225 20.33 -1.75 2.69
C GLU A 225 21.06 -0.72 1.83
N LYS A 226 20.50 0.49 1.72
CA LYS A 226 20.98 1.48 0.73
C LYS A 226 22.33 2.11 1.06
N LYS A 227 22.83 1.94 2.27
CA LYS A 227 24.10 2.51 2.72
C LYS A 227 25.30 1.61 2.44
N HIS A 228 25.11 0.29 2.52
CA HIS A 228 26.17 -0.68 2.35
C HIS A 228 25.77 -1.74 1.33
N PHE A 229 26.55 -1.83 0.25
CA PHE A 229 26.31 -2.82 -0.79
C PHE A 229 26.54 -4.24 -0.25
N GLY A 230 25.57 -5.12 -0.45
CA GLY A 230 25.63 -6.50 0.04
C GLY A 230 24.98 -6.73 1.40
N GLU A 231 24.52 -5.68 2.09
CA GLU A 231 23.70 -5.81 3.29
C GLU A 231 22.22 -5.73 2.95
N TYR A 232 21.41 -6.49 3.73
CA TYR A 232 19.97 -6.60 3.51
C TYR A 232 19.20 -6.30 4.78
N ILE A 233 18.09 -5.58 4.63
CA ILE A 233 17.06 -5.42 5.66
C ILE A 233 15.99 -6.48 5.43
N PHE A 234 15.70 -7.26 6.45
CA PHE A 234 14.62 -8.24 6.45
C PHE A 234 13.41 -7.66 7.16
N PHE A 235 12.27 -7.61 6.45
CA PHE A 235 10.96 -7.26 7.01
C PHE A 235 10.23 -8.55 7.31
N VAL A 236 9.79 -8.72 8.55
CA VAL A 236 9.13 -9.93 9.03
C VAL A 236 7.83 -9.57 9.73
N GLU A 237 6.76 -10.28 9.36
CA GLU A 237 5.48 -10.26 10.08
C GLU A 237 5.26 -11.62 10.75
N MET A 238 4.82 -11.59 11.99
CA MET A 238 4.63 -12.77 12.83
C MET A 238 3.24 -12.76 13.45
N ASP A 239 2.62 -13.92 13.60
CA ASP A 239 1.40 -14.07 14.38
C ASP A 239 1.66 -13.80 15.86
N GLY A 240 0.72 -13.14 16.51
CA GLY A 240 0.73 -12.92 17.94
C GLY A 240 1.14 -11.53 18.36
N SER A 241 1.15 -11.35 19.68
CA SER A 241 1.41 -10.11 20.37
C SER A 241 2.82 -10.09 21.00
N ARG A 242 3.45 -8.92 21.01
CA ARG A 242 4.65 -8.69 21.81
C ARG A 242 4.48 -9.04 23.31
N GLN A 243 3.24 -9.12 23.80
CA GLN A 243 2.95 -9.53 25.18
C GLN A 243 3.03 -11.05 25.37
N ASP A 244 2.90 -11.84 24.31
CA ASP A 244 2.99 -13.29 24.36
C ASP A 244 4.42 -13.70 24.72
N PHE A 245 4.54 -14.67 25.65
CA PHE A 245 5.84 -15.12 26.12
C PHE A 245 6.73 -15.63 24.98
N SER A 246 6.19 -16.48 24.10
CA SER A 246 6.90 -17.06 22.97
C SER A 246 7.42 -15.99 22.00
N LEU A 247 6.53 -15.09 21.55
CA LEU A 247 6.93 -14.05 20.61
C LEU A 247 7.92 -13.07 21.22
N ARG A 248 7.76 -12.70 22.48
CA ARG A 248 8.70 -11.84 23.19
C ARG A 248 10.08 -12.47 23.32
N ALA A 249 10.17 -13.77 23.64
CA ALA A 249 11.43 -14.50 23.74
C ALA A 249 12.14 -14.59 22.38
N ALA A 250 11.39 -14.97 21.31
CA ALA A 250 11.90 -15.00 19.95
C ALA A 250 12.43 -13.65 19.49
N MET A 251 11.67 -12.56 19.72
CA MET A 251 12.08 -11.20 19.38
C MET A 251 13.33 -10.75 20.14
N LYS A 252 13.47 -11.13 21.42
CA LYS A 252 14.65 -10.81 22.20
C LYS A 252 15.90 -11.49 21.63
N SER A 253 15.82 -12.80 21.32
CA SER A 253 16.92 -13.53 20.70
C SER A 253 17.29 -12.95 19.34
N LEU A 254 16.30 -12.60 18.53
CA LEU A 254 16.51 -11.97 17.23
C LEU A 254 17.14 -10.58 17.36
N GLN A 255 16.70 -9.77 18.31
CA GLN A 255 17.26 -8.44 18.58
C GLN A 255 18.71 -8.51 19.05
N ASP A 256 19.05 -9.49 19.90
CA ASP A 256 20.42 -9.66 20.39
C ASP A 256 21.39 -10.17 19.31
N TYR A 257 20.86 -10.87 18.30
CA TYR A 257 21.62 -11.41 17.19
C TYR A 257 21.78 -10.45 16.01
N ALA A 258 20.79 -9.58 15.78
CA ALA A 258 20.74 -8.64 14.67
C ALA A 258 21.74 -7.47 14.84
N THR A 259 22.29 -6.97 13.75
CA THR A 259 23.12 -5.75 13.74
C THR A 259 22.27 -4.47 13.81
N PHE A 260 21.04 -4.56 13.36
CA PHE A 260 19.99 -3.53 13.50
C PHE A 260 18.67 -4.24 13.76
N PHE A 261 17.84 -3.68 14.63
CA PHE A 261 16.50 -4.19 14.91
C PHE A 261 15.50 -3.05 15.07
N ARG A 262 14.38 -3.13 14.38
CA ARG A 262 13.30 -2.17 14.44
C ARG A 262 11.96 -2.88 14.66
N PHE A 263 11.26 -2.53 15.72
CA PHE A 263 9.89 -2.96 15.99
C PHE A 263 8.91 -1.94 15.40
N PHE A 264 8.02 -2.37 14.50
CA PHE A 264 7.03 -1.49 13.88
C PHE A 264 5.69 -1.47 14.60
N GLY A 265 5.38 -2.45 15.41
CA GLY A 265 4.13 -2.51 16.18
C GLY A 265 3.55 -3.91 16.27
N THR A 266 2.64 -4.05 17.23
CA THR A 266 1.67 -5.15 17.31
C THR A 266 0.30 -4.55 17.08
N TYR A 267 -0.48 -5.10 16.14
CA TYR A 267 -1.74 -4.52 15.70
C TYR A 267 -2.72 -5.59 15.24
N PRO A 268 -4.04 -5.27 15.19
CA PRO A 268 -5.06 -6.20 14.69
C PRO A 268 -4.76 -6.67 13.27
N LYS A 269 -4.88 -7.99 13.08
CA LYS A 269 -4.81 -8.62 11.76
C LYS A 269 -6.17 -8.52 11.08
N GLU A 270 -6.22 -7.99 9.86
CA GLU A 270 -7.41 -8.03 9.02
C GLU A 270 -7.44 -9.39 8.29
N LEU A 271 -8.58 -10.11 8.42
CA LEU A 271 -8.80 -11.46 7.86
C LEU A 271 -9.46 -11.38 6.49
#